data_0bccef7f615b61c4067bb4a31b57487d
#
_entry.id   0bccef7f615b61c4067bb4a31b57487d
#
_cell.length_a   1.000
_cell.length_b   1.000
_cell.length_c   1.000
_cell.angle_alpha   90.00
_cell.angle_beta   90.00
_cell.angle_gamma   90.00
#
_symmetry.space_group_name_H-M   'P 1'
#
loop_
_entity.id
_entity.type
_entity.pdbx_description
1 polymer ?
#
loop_
_entity_poly.entity_id
_entity_poly.type
_entity_poly.pdbx_seq_one_letter_code
_entity_poly.pdbx_strand_id
1 'polypeptide(L)'
;FSVAAAFFTDVRLVAVVGEDFGDAEMEMFGGRRIDLTGLQRVPGETFRWKGEYSYDLNSRETIYTHLNVFESFQPTLPEAYRPTPFVFLANIHPSLQLDVLDQVEAPRFVASDTMNFWIEGTPDELRKVLARVDALVINDEEARQLSGEANLVKAARAIQAMGPRLLIIKRGEYG
;
A
#
# COMPACT_ATOMS: atom_id res chain seq x y z
N PHE A 1 -3.91 0.90 -8.20
CA PHE A 1 -4.05 2.23 -7.59
C PHE A 1 -3.65 3.35 -8.52
N SER A 2 -2.39 3.40 -9.00
CA SER A 2 -1.87 4.53 -9.80
C SER A 2 -2.71 4.89 -11.01
N VAL A 3 -3.18 3.89 -11.78
CA VAL A 3 -4.07 4.11 -12.93
C VAL A 3 -5.39 4.75 -12.50
N ALA A 4 -6.00 4.29 -11.42
CA ALA A 4 -7.24 4.86 -10.91
C ALA A 4 -7.03 6.30 -10.38
N ALA A 5 -5.95 6.55 -9.66
CA ALA A 5 -5.61 7.89 -9.15
C ALA A 5 -5.33 8.89 -10.29
N ALA A 6 -4.75 8.43 -11.40
CA ALA A 6 -4.41 9.27 -12.56
C ALA A 6 -5.64 9.87 -13.27
N PHE A 7 -6.85 9.37 -13.03
CA PHE A 7 -8.08 10.01 -13.48
C PHE A 7 -8.37 11.32 -12.73
N PHE A 8 -7.80 11.50 -11.54
CA PHE A 8 -8.11 12.63 -10.66
C PHE A 8 -6.92 13.58 -10.46
N THR A 9 -5.69 13.06 -10.51
CA THR A 9 -4.49 13.85 -10.21
C THR A 9 -3.27 13.30 -10.94
N ASP A 10 -2.18 14.07 -10.98
CA ASP A 10 -0.86 13.57 -11.36
C ASP A 10 -0.35 12.58 -10.31
N VAL A 11 0.23 11.48 -10.77
CA VAL A 11 0.75 10.42 -9.90
C VAL A 11 2.26 10.28 -10.10
N ARG A 12 3.00 10.18 -9.00
CA ARG A 12 4.42 9.87 -8.94
C ARG A 12 4.59 8.47 -8.38
N LEU A 13 5.00 7.53 -9.21
CA LEU A 13 5.10 6.13 -8.82
C LEU A 13 6.51 5.80 -8.35
N VAL A 14 6.61 5.22 -7.14
CA VAL A 14 7.83 4.60 -6.61
C VAL A 14 7.58 3.11 -6.45
N ALA A 15 8.29 2.29 -7.19
CA ALA A 15 8.11 0.84 -7.22
C ALA A 15 9.35 0.14 -7.79
N VAL A 16 9.38 -1.19 -7.74
CA VAL A 16 10.38 -2.02 -8.39
C VAL A 16 9.72 -3.06 -9.27
N VAL A 17 10.31 -3.32 -10.44
CA VAL A 17 9.92 -4.38 -11.37
C VAL A 17 11.14 -5.10 -11.89
N GLY A 18 10.96 -6.34 -12.33
CA GLY A 18 11.99 -7.13 -13.00
C GLY A 18 12.09 -6.85 -14.50
N GLU A 19 12.97 -7.59 -15.16
CA GLU A 19 13.15 -7.52 -16.62
C GLU A 19 11.96 -8.07 -17.41
N ASP A 20 11.15 -8.92 -16.76
CA ASP A 20 9.91 -9.49 -17.32
C ASP A 20 8.75 -8.50 -17.34
N PHE A 21 8.89 -7.30 -16.76
CA PHE A 21 7.93 -6.21 -16.88
C PHE A 21 8.17 -5.49 -18.20
N GLY A 22 7.43 -5.90 -19.22
CA GLY A 22 7.69 -5.54 -20.61
C GLY A 22 7.04 -4.24 -21.07
N ASP A 23 7.12 -4.02 -22.38
CA ASP A 23 6.59 -2.80 -23.01
C ASP A 23 5.06 -2.73 -22.93
N ALA A 24 4.36 -3.87 -22.97
CA ALA A 24 2.90 -3.91 -22.86
C ALA A 24 2.42 -3.41 -21.49
N GLU A 25 3.13 -3.78 -20.40
CA GLU A 25 2.85 -3.30 -19.06
C GLU A 25 3.20 -1.82 -18.93
N MET A 26 4.30 -1.38 -19.55
CA MET A 26 4.70 0.04 -19.56
C MET A 26 3.71 0.90 -20.35
N GLU A 27 3.15 0.41 -21.46
CA GLU A 27 2.10 1.09 -22.23
C GLU A 27 0.84 1.35 -21.40
N MET A 28 0.54 0.48 -20.43
CA MET A 28 -0.59 0.69 -19.52
C MET A 28 -0.48 2.01 -18.74
N PHE A 29 0.74 2.49 -18.47
CA PHE A 29 1.00 3.79 -17.86
C PHE A 29 1.10 4.91 -18.88
N GLY A 30 1.38 4.57 -20.14
CA GLY A 30 1.55 5.51 -21.25
C GLY A 30 0.29 6.36 -21.50
N GLY A 31 0.47 7.65 -21.81
CA GLY A 31 -0.63 8.59 -22.02
C GLY A 31 -1.45 8.93 -20.78
N ARG A 32 -1.09 8.39 -19.61
CA ARG A 32 -1.69 8.73 -18.32
C ARG A 32 -0.81 9.73 -17.56
N ARG A 33 -1.39 10.40 -16.59
CA ARG A 33 -0.71 11.36 -15.72
C ARG A 33 0.09 10.64 -14.63
N ILE A 34 0.98 9.71 -15.04
CA ILE A 34 1.81 8.89 -14.13
C ILE A 34 3.27 9.09 -14.48
N ASP A 35 4.00 9.71 -13.57
CA ASP A 35 5.45 9.86 -13.65
C ASP A 35 6.12 8.58 -13.12
N LEU A 36 6.93 7.94 -13.94
CA LEU A 36 7.63 6.69 -13.67
C LEU A 36 9.11 6.88 -13.28
N THR A 37 9.55 8.11 -13.04
CA THR A 37 10.96 8.39 -12.68
C THR A 37 11.40 7.60 -11.42
N GLY A 38 10.46 7.29 -10.52
CA GLY A 38 10.72 6.47 -9.33
C GLY A 38 10.55 4.96 -9.54
N LEU A 39 10.25 4.50 -10.75
CA LEU A 39 10.15 3.08 -11.06
C LEU A 39 11.54 2.49 -11.31
N GLN A 40 11.97 1.58 -10.42
CA GLN A 40 13.23 0.86 -10.56
C GLN A 40 13.00 -0.39 -11.41
N ARG A 41 13.82 -0.60 -12.44
CA ARG A 41 13.87 -1.84 -13.21
C ARG A 41 15.20 -2.53 -12.93
N VAL A 42 15.15 -3.72 -12.36
CA VAL A 42 16.32 -4.45 -11.90
C VAL A 42 16.36 -5.87 -12.48
N PRO A 43 17.53 -6.51 -12.58
CA PRO A 43 17.64 -7.89 -13.03
C PRO A 43 16.81 -8.84 -12.15
N GLY A 44 16.07 -9.75 -12.79
CA GLY A 44 15.22 -10.73 -12.12
C GLY A 44 13.76 -10.64 -12.55
N GLU A 45 12.90 -11.38 -11.87
CA GLU A 45 11.45 -11.40 -12.13
C GLU A 45 10.71 -10.42 -11.23
N THR A 46 9.63 -9.84 -11.76
CA THR A 46 8.70 -8.98 -11.02
C THR A 46 7.95 -9.79 -9.95
N PHE A 47 7.55 -9.15 -8.86
CA PHE A 47 6.67 -9.72 -7.83
C PHE A 47 5.44 -10.39 -8.45
N ARG A 48 5.13 -11.60 -7.98
CA ARG A 48 3.95 -12.35 -8.42
C ARG A 48 3.17 -12.87 -7.23
N TRP A 49 1.89 -12.62 -7.24
CA TRP A 49 0.94 -13.17 -6.30
C TRP A 49 -0.24 -13.78 -7.03
N LYS A 50 -0.71 -14.93 -6.57
CA LYS A 50 -1.93 -15.57 -7.05
C LYS A 50 -2.80 -15.96 -5.87
N GLY A 51 -4.06 -15.56 -5.93
CA GLY A 51 -5.09 -15.95 -4.99
C GLY A 51 -6.34 -16.48 -5.69
N GLU A 52 -7.10 -17.27 -4.96
CA GLU A 52 -8.42 -17.76 -5.35
C GLU A 52 -9.45 -17.18 -4.41
N TYR A 53 -10.52 -16.65 -4.98
CA TYR A 53 -11.64 -16.11 -4.23
C TYR A 53 -12.76 -17.15 -4.15
N SER A 54 -13.41 -17.25 -2.99
CA SER A 54 -14.62 -18.04 -2.83
C SER A 54 -15.75 -17.56 -3.75
N TYR A 55 -16.77 -18.38 -3.93
CA TYR A 55 -17.92 -18.06 -4.79
C TYR A 55 -18.60 -16.74 -4.40
N ASP A 56 -18.66 -16.42 -3.12
CA ASP A 56 -19.24 -15.20 -2.56
C ASP A 56 -18.27 -14.00 -2.54
N LEU A 57 -17.03 -14.19 -3.04
CA LEU A 57 -15.96 -13.19 -3.08
C LEU A 57 -15.54 -12.59 -1.71
N ASN A 58 -16.02 -13.18 -0.61
CA ASN A 58 -15.75 -12.69 0.74
C ASN A 58 -14.49 -13.28 1.37
N SER A 59 -14.12 -14.49 0.96
CA SER A 59 -12.89 -15.13 1.40
C SER A 59 -11.89 -15.32 0.25
N ARG A 60 -10.61 -15.29 0.58
CA ARG A 60 -9.51 -15.43 -0.37
C ARG A 60 -8.45 -16.37 0.18
N GLU A 61 -8.05 -17.34 -0.61
CA GLU A 61 -6.92 -18.20 -0.36
C GLU A 61 -5.72 -17.78 -1.22
N THR A 62 -4.54 -17.65 -0.61
CA THR A 62 -3.30 -17.38 -1.34
C THR A 62 -2.73 -18.69 -1.85
N ILE A 63 -2.64 -18.86 -3.17
CA ILE A 63 -2.06 -20.03 -3.81
C ILE A 63 -0.54 -19.96 -3.77
N TYR A 64 0.06 -18.81 -4.14
CA TYR A 64 1.48 -18.54 -4.02
C TYR A 64 1.79 -17.05 -3.94
N THR A 65 2.97 -16.76 -3.38
CA THR A 65 3.59 -15.43 -3.39
C THR A 65 5.07 -15.59 -3.73
N HIS A 66 5.50 -15.00 -4.84
CA HIS A 66 6.91 -14.90 -5.22
C HIS A 66 7.34 -13.46 -5.07
N LEU A 67 8.18 -13.17 -4.09
CA LEU A 67 8.68 -11.82 -3.83
C LEU A 67 9.60 -11.33 -4.96
N ASN A 68 10.47 -12.20 -5.48
CA ASN A 68 11.39 -11.90 -6.57
C ASN A 68 12.18 -10.61 -6.29
N VAL A 69 12.27 -9.68 -7.24
CA VAL A 69 12.98 -8.41 -7.07
C VAL A 69 12.44 -7.53 -5.92
N PHE A 70 11.22 -7.79 -5.48
CA PHE A 70 10.60 -7.06 -4.39
C PHE A 70 11.21 -7.39 -3.02
N GLU A 71 11.83 -8.58 -2.85
CA GLU A 71 12.45 -9.03 -1.60
C GLU A 71 13.60 -8.10 -1.16
N SER A 72 14.35 -7.58 -2.12
CA SER A 72 15.48 -6.68 -1.88
C SER A 72 15.17 -5.20 -2.16
N PHE A 73 13.90 -4.89 -2.42
CA PHE A 73 13.50 -3.53 -2.75
C PHE A 73 13.76 -2.54 -1.62
N GLN A 74 14.42 -1.45 -1.96
CA GLN A 74 14.62 -0.29 -1.09
C GLN A 74 14.02 0.94 -1.78
N PRO A 75 12.90 1.49 -1.27
CA PRO A 75 12.25 2.63 -1.89
C PRO A 75 13.14 3.86 -1.79
N THR A 76 13.55 4.39 -2.94
CA THR A 76 14.31 5.63 -3.04
C THR A 76 13.49 6.65 -3.80
N LEU A 77 13.14 7.75 -3.14
CA LEU A 77 12.37 8.82 -3.76
C LEU A 77 13.31 9.69 -4.61
N PRO A 78 13.01 9.90 -5.90
CA PRO A 78 13.61 10.97 -6.66
C PRO A 78 13.48 12.31 -5.91
N GLU A 79 14.48 13.17 -5.99
CA GLU A 79 14.49 14.47 -5.28
C GLU A 79 13.23 15.29 -5.58
N ALA A 80 12.77 15.29 -6.84
CA ALA A 80 11.55 15.97 -7.25
C ALA A 80 10.26 15.40 -6.64
N TYR A 81 10.32 14.18 -6.04
CA TYR A 81 9.15 13.56 -5.40
C TYR A 81 9.05 13.89 -3.91
N ARG A 82 10.18 14.26 -3.27
CA ARG A 82 10.21 14.51 -1.81
C ARG A 82 9.22 15.57 -1.34
N PRO A 83 9.02 16.70 -2.02
CA PRO A 83 8.07 17.72 -1.61
C PRO A 83 6.61 17.42 -2.06
N THR A 84 6.27 16.15 -2.31
CA THR A 84 4.91 15.75 -2.70
C THR A 84 3.93 15.97 -1.55
N PRO A 85 2.83 16.73 -1.74
CA PRO A 85 1.92 17.06 -0.65
C PRO A 85 0.99 15.92 -0.22
N PHE A 86 0.77 14.94 -1.09
CA PHE A 86 -0.11 13.80 -0.84
C PHE A 86 0.64 12.50 -1.07
N VAL A 87 0.62 11.61 -0.08
CA VAL A 87 1.33 10.33 -0.12
C VAL A 87 0.34 9.19 0.12
N PHE A 88 0.44 8.15 -0.71
CA PHE A 88 -0.24 6.89 -0.48
C PHE A 88 0.80 5.79 -0.31
N LEU A 89 0.88 5.25 0.89
CA LEU A 89 1.74 4.12 1.22
C LEU A 89 0.96 2.83 0.92
N ALA A 90 1.25 2.24 -0.24
CA ALA A 90 0.64 0.99 -0.64
C ALA A 90 1.07 -0.17 0.28
N ASN A 91 0.36 -1.29 0.18
CA ASN A 91 0.61 -2.48 0.96
C ASN A 91 2.02 -3.05 0.68
N ILE A 92 2.93 -2.80 1.59
CA ILE A 92 4.34 -3.21 1.59
C ILE A 92 4.79 -3.39 3.04
N HIS A 93 5.97 -3.98 3.26
CA HIS A 93 6.53 -4.12 4.61
C HIS A 93 6.55 -2.77 5.35
N PRO A 94 6.04 -2.67 6.59
CA PRO A 94 5.93 -1.40 7.31
C PRO A 94 7.24 -0.64 7.49
N SER A 95 8.40 -1.32 7.59
CA SER A 95 9.69 -0.64 7.62
C SER A 95 9.97 0.17 6.35
N LEU A 96 9.59 -0.36 5.18
CA LEU A 96 9.75 0.35 3.91
C LEU A 96 8.77 1.53 3.78
N GLN A 97 7.59 1.41 4.38
CA GLN A 97 6.67 2.55 4.50
C GLN A 97 7.27 3.66 5.37
N LEU A 98 7.94 3.30 6.48
CA LEU A 98 8.66 4.25 7.33
C LEU A 98 9.82 4.91 6.57
N ASP A 99 10.59 4.13 5.80
CA ASP A 99 11.69 4.66 4.98
C ASP A 99 11.20 5.69 3.95
N VAL A 100 10.02 5.47 3.36
CA VAL A 100 9.37 6.47 2.48
C VAL A 100 8.99 7.71 3.27
N LEU A 101 8.37 7.56 4.45
CA LEU A 101 7.97 8.68 5.31
C LEU A 101 9.16 9.53 5.78
N ASP A 102 10.34 8.92 5.91
CA ASP A 102 11.57 9.63 6.29
C ASP A 102 12.18 10.42 5.13
N GLN A 103 11.81 10.10 3.88
CA GLN A 103 12.28 10.79 2.68
C GLN A 103 11.32 11.89 2.21
N VAL A 104 10.04 11.86 2.60
CA VAL A 104 9.04 12.86 2.17
C VAL A 104 9.15 14.13 3.02
N GLU A 105 9.10 15.27 2.36
CA GLU A 105 9.25 16.59 2.98
C GLU A 105 7.88 17.23 3.26
N ALA A 106 7.50 17.30 4.54
CA ALA A 106 6.31 17.99 5.03
C ALA A 106 5.00 17.66 4.24
N PRO A 107 4.62 16.40 4.11
CA PRO A 107 3.39 16.04 3.41
C PRO A 107 2.17 16.64 4.11
N ARG A 108 1.19 17.08 3.33
CA ARG A 108 -0.08 17.64 3.83
C ARG A 108 -1.05 16.54 4.28
N PHE A 109 -0.93 15.37 3.66
CA PHE A 109 -1.80 14.22 3.94
C PHE A 109 -1.11 12.92 3.53
N VAL A 110 -1.10 11.97 4.43
CA VAL A 110 -0.57 10.62 4.21
C VAL A 110 -1.67 9.59 4.45
N ALA A 111 -1.96 8.79 3.43
CA ALA A 111 -2.81 7.61 3.58
C ALA A 111 -1.98 6.34 3.46
N SER A 112 -2.39 5.29 4.14
CA SER A 112 -1.74 3.98 4.10
C SER A 112 -2.74 2.86 3.88
N ASP A 113 -2.27 1.79 3.27
CA ASP A 113 -2.89 0.48 3.20
C ASP A 113 -2.02 -0.54 3.96
N THR A 114 -2.61 -1.62 4.43
CA THR A 114 -1.93 -2.73 5.08
C THR A 114 -2.65 -4.05 4.78
N MET A 115 -2.18 -5.14 5.34
CA MET A 115 -2.83 -6.45 5.25
C MET A 115 -2.56 -7.29 6.50
N ASN A 116 -3.33 -8.37 6.65
CA ASN A 116 -3.23 -9.32 7.74
C ASN A 116 -1.79 -9.81 8.02
N PHE A 117 -1.00 -10.06 6.97
CA PHE A 117 0.38 -10.52 7.11
C PHE A 117 1.25 -9.56 7.93
N TRP A 118 1.09 -8.25 7.74
CA TRP A 118 1.83 -7.24 8.51
C TRP A 118 1.21 -6.99 9.88
N ILE A 119 -0.10 -7.12 10.01
CA ILE A 119 -0.81 -7.02 11.30
C ILE A 119 -0.32 -8.10 12.26
N GLU A 120 -0.09 -9.32 11.76
CA GLU A 120 0.40 -10.45 12.56
C GLU A 120 1.92 -10.45 12.69
N GLY A 121 2.63 -10.27 11.57
CA GLY A 121 4.07 -10.51 11.48
C GLY A 121 4.92 -9.36 12.01
N THR A 122 4.48 -8.11 11.84
CA THR A 122 5.24 -6.90 12.17
C THR A 122 4.39 -5.83 12.85
N PRO A 123 3.68 -6.17 13.95
CA PRO A 123 2.73 -5.26 14.59
C PRO A 123 3.38 -3.98 15.15
N ASP A 124 4.62 -4.05 15.61
CA ASP A 124 5.31 -2.91 16.22
C ASP A 124 5.74 -1.88 15.15
N GLU A 125 6.25 -2.35 14.00
CA GLU A 125 6.56 -1.49 12.86
C GLU A 125 5.28 -0.88 12.28
N LEU A 126 4.22 -1.65 12.14
CA LEU A 126 2.92 -1.16 11.67
C LEU A 126 2.39 -0.06 12.58
N ARG A 127 2.48 -0.21 13.90
CA ARG A 127 2.08 0.84 14.86
C ARG A 127 2.86 2.14 14.68
N LYS A 128 4.16 2.05 14.35
CA LYS A 128 4.97 3.24 14.04
C LYS A 128 4.47 3.94 12.76
N VAL A 129 4.08 3.18 11.74
CA VAL A 129 3.46 3.74 10.53
C VAL A 129 2.14 4.42 10.88
N LEU A 130 1.25 3.73 11.61
CA LEU A 130 -0.07 4.26 11.99
C LEU A 130 0.03 5.57 12.75
N ALA A 131 1.04 5.73 13.61
CA ALA A 131 1.29 6.97 14.33
C ALA A 131 1.70 8.16 13.44
N ARG A 132 2.07 7.92 12.17
CA ARG A 132 2.58 8.92 11.22
C ARG A 132 1.67 9.18 10.04
N VAL A 133 0.55 8.46 9.93
CA VAL A 133 -0.38 8.62 8.80
C VAL A 133 -1.68 9.30 9.22
N ASP A 134 -2.28 10.04 8.31
CA ASP A 134 -3.57 10.70 8.52
C ASP A 134 -4.75 9.76 8.28
N ALA A 135 -4.60 8.81 7.36
CA ALA A 135 -5.65 7.89 6.97
C ALA A 135 -5.15 6.45 6.84
N LEU A 136 -6.01 5.50 7.21
CA LEU A 136 -5.81 4.09 6.95
C LEU A 136 -7.00 3.53 6.15
N VAL A 137 -6.70 2.72 5.13
CA VAL A 137 -7.70 2.03 4.29
C VAL A 137 -7.50 0.53 4.47
N ILE A 138 -8.46 -0.15 5.09
CA ILE A 138 -8.40 -1.59 5.38
C ILE A 138 -9.75 -2.25 5.13
N ASN A 139 -9.79 -3.58 5.12
CA ASN A 139 -11.04 -4.31 5.12
C ASN A 139 -11.57 -4.55 6.54
N ASP A 140 -12.75 -5.10 6.67
CA ASP A 140 -13.39 -5.32 7.97
C ASP A 140 -12.76 -6.46 8.78
N GLU A 141 -12.19 -7.47 8.14
CA GLU A 141 -11.42 -8.53 8.80
C GLU A 141 -10.12 -7.99 9.38
N GLU A 142 -9.35 -7.25 8.58
CA GLU A 142 -8.14 -6.55 9.01
C GLU A 142 -8.42 -5.57 10.16
N ALA A 143 -9.56 -4.87 10.12
CA ALA A 143 -9.96 -3.95 11.19
C ALA A 143 -10.19 -4.68 12.51
N ARG A 144 -10.87 -5.83 12.49
CA ARG A 144 -11.08 -6.67 13.68
C ARG A 144 -9.76 -7.23 14.21
N GLN A 145 -8.91 -7.71 13.31
CA GLN A 145 -7.62 -8.29 13.66
C GLN A 145 -6.68 -7.25 14.28
N LEU A 146 -6.53 -6.09 13.65
CA LEU A 146 -5.66 -5.02 14.12
C LEU A 146 -6.09 -4.46 15.49
N SER A 147 -7.40 -4.38 15.71
CA SER A 147 -7.95 -3.81 16.94
C SER A 147 -8.20 -4.82 18.07
N GLY A 148 -8.36 -6.11 17.72
CA GLY A 148 -8.86 -7.13 18.64
C GLY A 148 -10.38 -7.03 18.97
N GLU A 149 -11.12 -6.17 18.27
CA GLU A 149 -12.53 -5.88 18.51
C GLU A 149 -13.43 -6.48 17.44
N ALA A 150 -14.42 -7.28 17.82
CA ALA A 150 -15.37 -7.88 16.87
C ALA A 150 -16.34 -6.84 16.27
N ASN A 151 -16.72 -5.82 17.04
CA ASN A 151 -17.61 -4.76 16.60
C ASN A 151 -16.85 -3.68 15.82
N LEU A 152 -17.21 -3.42 14.57
CA LEU A 152 -16.49 -2.50 13.69
C LEU A 152 -16.44 -1.05 14.21
N VAL A 153 -17.45 -0.59 14.93
CA VAL A 153 -17.43 0.77 15.52
C VAL A 153 -16.40 0.87 16.65
N LYS A 154 -16.30 -0.19 17.47
CA LYS A 154 -15.26 -0.27 18.50
C LYS A 154 -13.89 -0.44 17.89
N ALA A 155 -13.76 -1.31 16.88
CA ALA A 155 -12.53 -1.50 16.09
C ALA A 155 -12.03 -0.17 15.51
N ALA A 156 -12.92 0.59 14.88
CA ALA A 156 -12.59 1.88 14.31
C ALA A 156 -12.03 2.86 15.33
N ARG A 157 -12.66 2.95 16.51
CA ARG A 157 -12.19 3.82 17.61
C ARG A 157 -10.82 3.39 18.15
N ALA A 158 -10.62 2.08 18.30
CA ALA A 158 -9.34 1.53 18.75
C ALA A 158 -8.22 1.83 17.75
N ILE A 159 -8.48 1.67 16.43
CA ILE A 159 -7.51 1.96 15.38
C ILE A 159 -7.23 3.47 15.29
N GLN A 160 -8.23 4.32 15.38
CA GLN A 160 -8.01 5.77 15.39
C GLN A 160 -7.17 6.22 16.60
N ALA A 161 -7.27 5.53 17.74
CA ALA A 161 -6.40 5.79 18.89
C ALA A 161 -4.92 5.40 18.64
N MET A 162 -4.62 4.61 17.58
CA MET A 162 -3.24 4.27 17.17
C MET A 162 -2.57 5.37 16.34
N GLY A 163 -3.36 6.36 15.82
CA GLY A 163 -2.81 7.49 15.06
C GLY A 163 -3.70 8.05 13.97
N PRO A 164 -4.21 7.25 13.01
CA PRO A 164 -4.92 7.77 11.87
C PRO A 164 -6.25 8.42 12.27
N ARG A 165 -6.43 9.69 11.91
CA ARG A 165 -7.68 10.43 12.18
C ARG A 165 -8.83 10.04 11.24
N LEU A 166 -8.51 9.48 10.07
CA LEU A 166 -9.47 8.97 9.09
C LEU A 166 -9.27 7.47 8.93
N LEU A 167 -10.36 6.71 9.00
CA LEU A 167 -10.36 5.27 8.76
C LEU A 167 -11.44 4.93 7.73
N ILE A 168 -11.03 4.21 6.68
CA ILE A 168 -11.92 3.66 5.67
C ILE A 168 -11.91 2.14 5.81
N ILE A 169 -13.05 1.56 6.20
CA ILE A 169 -13.22 0.12 6.30
C ILE A 169 -14.03 -0.37 5.10
N LYS A 170 -13.35 -1.07 4.20
CA LYS A 170 -13.95 -1.71 3.03
C LYS A 170 -14.76 -2.94 3.48
N ARG A 171 -15.96 -3.11 2.98
CA ARG A 171 -16.84 -4.22 3.34
C ARG A 171 -17.34 -5.01 2.12
N GLY A 172 -16.45 -5.19 1.13
CA GLY A 172 -16.79 -5.88 -0.10
C GLY A 172 -17.98 -5.21 -0.82
N GLU A 173 -19.01 -5.98 -1.09
CA GLU A 173 -20.22 -5.51 -1.78
C GLU A 173 -21.08 -4.52 -0.97
N TYR A 174 -20.83 -4.41 0.33
CA TYR A 174 -21.55 -3.49 1.22
C TYR A 174 -20.90 -2.11 1.37
N GLY A 175 -19.80 -1.85 0.67
CA GLY A 175 -19.11 -0.54 0.64
C GLY A 175 -17.93 -0.38 1.57
#